data_a4ef16c4acaef651da4dc964958d08eb
#
_entry.id   a4ef16c4acaef651da4dc964958d08eb
#
_cell.length_a   1.000
_cell.length_b   1.000
_cell.length_c   1.000
_cell.angle_alpha   90.00
_cell.angle_beta   90.00
_cell.angle_gamma   90.00
#
_symmetry.space_group_name_H-M   'P 1'
#
loop_
_entity.id
_entity.type
_entity.pdbx_description
1 polymer ?
#
loop_
_entity_poly.entity_id
_entity_poly.type
_entity_poly.pdbx_seq_one_letter_code
_entity_poly.pdbx_strand_id
1 'polypeptide(L)'
;MDGFRFGLVWRGDGPVLEAARRAEDAGYAALLAPDHTGMMSPLPALAAAAAVTDRIRLGTQVVNIAFRPLGALAQDAAAIDVISGGRLLLGLGAGYAEDEVRSLGLPFPGNGARIAAVARALRVLPRLFAGETVTEPAGPGRLDGFRLDPTPPQGAAVPLMVGGNGDRLLAVAARGAGIVQFTGLAAPIGTDFSYFTTTGLADRVAHVRAAAGERFADLELSLLIQRAVVTTDPRAAAEVVGEILTVDEALASPYLLFGSVDAICDRIVELRERFGITYLTVFDGRNDGFDEVVARLA
;
A
#
# COMPACT_ATOMS: atom_id res chain seq x y z
N MET A 1 2.75 -21.15 -12.48
CA MET A 1 1.85 -20.18 -11.80
C MET A 1 2.78 -19.31 -10.97
N ASP A 2 2.78 -18.03 -11.20
CA ASP A 2 3.62 -17.13 -10.40
C ASP A 2 3.16 -17.20 -8.93
N GLY A 3 4.12 -17.22 -7.99
CA GLY A 3 3.86 -17.28 -6.54
C GLY A 3 3.08 -16.05 -6.05
N PHE A 4 2.63 -16.10 -4.80
CA PHE A 4 2.07 -14.91 -4.16
C PHE A 4 3.19 -13.94 -3.78
N ARG A 5 2.87 -12.65 -3.72
CA ARG A 5 3.75 -11.63 -3.17
C ARG A 5 3.24 -11.19 -1.79
N PHE A 6 4.16 -11.05 -0.86
CA PHE A 6 3.85 -10.58 0.49
C PHE A 6 4.64 -9.32 0.83
N GLY A 7 3.98 -8.34 1.44
CA GLY A 7 4.62 -7.14 1.96
C GLY A 7 4.44 -7.03 3.47
N LEU A 8 5.51 -6.67 4.18
CA LEU A 8 5.45 -6.34 5.60
C LEU A 8 5.28 -4.84 5.77
N VAL A 9 4.22 -4.40 6.42
CA VAL A 9 3.97 -3.00 6.74
C VAL A 9 4.56 -2.69 8.10
N TRP A 10 5.72 -2.06 8.12
CA TRP A 10 6.32 -1.54 9.35
C TRP A 10 5.49 -0.38 9.89
N ARG A 11 5.13 -0.42 11.17
CA ARG A 11 4.15 0.52 11.75
C ARG A 11 4.70 1.90 12.09
N GLY A 12 5.97 2.18 11.79
CA GLY A 12 6.59 3.46 12.10
C GLY A 12 7.06 3.60 13.56
N ASP A 13 6.89 2.57 14.35
CA ASP A 13 7.38 2.39 15.71
C ASP A 13 8.46 1.29 15.75
N GLY A 14 9.51 1.48 16.49
CA GLY A 14 10.59 0.49 16.62
C GLY A 14 11.68 0.56 15.53
N PRO A 15 12.65 -0.36 15.59
CA PRO A 15 13.90 -0.28 14.82
C PRO A 15 13.68 -0.73 13.36
N VAL A 16 13.54 0.23 12.46
CA VAL A 16 13.28 -0.04 11.03
C VAL A 16 14.34 -0.92 10.37
N LEU A 17 15.61 -0.80 10.76
CA LEU A 17 16.71 -1.59 10.18
C LEU A 17 16.58 -3.08 10.51
N GLU A 18 16.16 -3.40 11.72
CA GLU A 18 15.90 -4.78 12.14
C GLU A 18 14.65 -5.33 11.46
N ALA A 19 13.59 -4.53 11.37
CA ALA A 19 12.37 -4.91 10.65
C ALA A 19 12.66 -5.21 9.17
N ALA A 20 13.53 -4.39 8.54
CA ALA A 20 13.91 -4.58 7.14
C ALA A 20 14.67 -5.90 6.91
N ARG A 21 15.67 -6.19 7.75
CA ARG A 21 16.42 -7.46 7.66
C ARG A 21 15.52 -8.65 7.93
N ARG A 22 14.73 -8.61 9.01
CA ARG A 22 13.80 -9.69 9.35
C ARG A 22 12.80 -9.95 8.21
N ALA A 23 12.24 -8.91 7.60
CA ALA A 23 11.33 -9.06 6.48
C ALA A 23 12.02 -9.68 5.24
N GLU A 24 13.26 -9.27 4.95
CA GLU A 24 14.04 -9.86 3.86
C GLU A 24 14.38 -11.34 4.12
N ASP A 25 14.79 -11.67 5.34
CA ASP A 25 15.16 -13.04 5.74
C ASP A 25 13.92 -13.96 5.73
N ALA A 26 12.76 -13.46 6.11
CA ALA A 26 11.49 -14.19 6.08
C ALA A 26 10.89 -14.35 4.66
N GLY A 27 11.49 -13.73 3.63
CA GLY A 27 11.04 -13.87 2.25
C GLY A 27 9.93 -12.91 1.81
N TYR A 28 9.67 -11.84 2.57
CA TYR A 28 8.75 -10.80 2.10
C TYR A 28 9.28 -10.10 0.85
N ALA A 29 8.40 -9.86 -0.11
CA ALA A 29 8.75 -9.17 -1.35
C ALA A 29 8.95 -7.65 -1.16
N ALA A 30 8.36 -7.06 -0.11
CA ALA A 30 8.49 -5.63 0.18
C ALA A 30 8.41 -5.34 1.69
N LEU A 31 9.23 -4.38 2.16
CA LEU A 31 9.00 -3.62 3.38
C LEU A 31 8.28 -2.33 3.02
N LEU A 32 7.16 -2.05 3.67
CA LEU A 32 6.30 -0.91 3.38
C LEU A 32 6.17 -0.02 4.62
N ALA A 33 6.21 1.28 4.45
CA ALA A 33 6.11 2.24 5.55
C ALA A 33 4.91 3.19 5.35
N PRO A 34 4.05 3.39 6.37
CA PRO A 34 2.96 4.36 6.34
C PRO A 34 3.48 5.80 6.53
N ASP A 35 2.68 6.77 6.13
CA ASP A 35 2.98 8.20 6.23
C ASP A 35 1.93 8.91 7.10
N HIS A 36 2.15 8.85 8.41
CA HIS A 36 1.30 9.48 9.42
C HIS A 36 2.12 10.39 10.34
N THR A 37 1.52 11.46 10.83
CA THR A 37 2.13 12.26 11.89
C THR A 37 2.19 11.44 13.19
N GLY A 38 3.26 11.63 13.97
CA GLY A 38 3.49 10.81 15.17
C GLY A 38 4.20 9.48 14.92
N MET A 39 4.45 9.14 13.65
CA MET A 39 5.32 8.04 13.22
C MET A 39 6.62 8.56 12.64
N MET A 40 7.63 7.70 12.51
CA MET A 40 8.85 8.05 11.78
C MET A 40 8.51 8.32 10.31
N SER A 41 9.09 9.37 9.73
CA SER A 41 8.88 9.68 8.31
C SER A 41 9.30 8.51 7.41
N PRO A 42 8.43 8.04 6.51
CA PRO A 42 8.69 6.82 5.75
C PRO A 42 9.90 6.93 4.80
N LEU A 43 10.09 8.07 4.15
CA LEU A 43 11.12 8.19 3.11
C LEU A 43 12.54 8.10 3.67
N PRO A 44 12.92 8.81 4.75
CA PRO A 44 14.21 8.59 5.41
C PRO A 44 14.38 7.19 5.99
N ALA A 45 13.30 6.61 6.57
CA ALA A 45 13.34 5.26 7.11
C ALA A 45 13.62 4.21 6.02
N LEU A 46 12.97 4.33 4.86
CA LEU A 46 13.19 3.44 3.72
C LEU A 46 14.59 3.62 3.09
N ALA A 47 15.12 4.85 3.03
CA ALA A 47 16.49 5.08 2.60
C ALA A 47 17.51 4.39 3.53
N ALA A 48 17.28 4.43 4.84
CA ALA A 48 18.12 3.72 5.81
C ALA A 48 17.97 2.18 5.67
N ALA A 49 16.76 1.68 5.47
CA ALA A 49 16.50 0.25 5.22
C ALA A 49 17.19 -0.24 3.93
N ALA A 50 17.27 0.60 2.90
CA ALA A 50 17.96 0.30 1.65
C ALA A 50 19.44 -0.03 1.84
N ALA A 51 20.10 0.61 2.81
CA ALA A 51 21.51 0.41 3.10
C ALA A 51 21.83 -0.90 3.83
N VAL A 52 20.82 -1.63 4.32
CA VAL A 52 20.99 -2.85 5.13
C VAL A 52 20.28 -4.06 4.55
N THR A 53 19.74 -3.94 3.34
CA THR A 53 19.02 -5.00 2.60
C THR A 53 19.48 -5.05 1.14
N ASP A 54 19.38 -6.21 0.51
CA ASP A 54 19.91 -6.46 -0.84
C ASP A 54 18.83 -6.79 -1.88
N ARG A 55 17.71 -7.38 -1.47
CA ARG A 55 16.68 -7.96 -2.36
C ARG A 55 15.30 -7.37 -2.18
N ILE A 56 14.87 -7.17 -0.93
CA ILE A 56 13.52 -6.73 -0.59
C ILE A 56 13.22 -5.37 -1.21
N ARG A 57 12.05 -5.19 -1.79
CA ARG A 57 11.58 -3.85 -2.22
C ARG A 57 11.28 -2.97 -1.03
N LEU A 58 11.47 -1.69 -1.21
CA LEU A 58 11.28 -0.67 -0.18
C LEU A 58 10.20 0.28 -0.66
N GLY A 59 9.09 0.34 0.07
CA GLY A 59 7.95 1.08 -0.42
C GLY A 59 7.18 1.82 0.64
N THR A 60 6.26 2.65 0.19
CA THR A 60 5.31 3.34 1.06
C THR A 60 3.92 2.70 0.98
N GLN A 61 3.23 2.64 2.09
CA GLN A 61 1.84 2.20 2.15
C GLN A 61 1.05 3.03 3.16
N VAL A 62 0.69 4.20 2.72
CA VAL A 62 0.96 4.91 1.48
C VAL A 62 1.45 6.31 1.83
N VAL A 63 2.22 6.95 0.95
CA VAL A 63 2.51 8.39 1.10
C VAL A 63 1.22 9.19 1.07
N ASN A 64 1.04 10.06 2.05
CA ASN A 64 -0.02 11.07 2.01
C ASN A 64 0.40 12.19 1.05
N ILE A 65 -0.26 12.24 -0.11
CA ILE A 65 0.07 13.22 -1.18
C ILE A 65 -0.10 14.68 -0.73
N ALA A 66 -0.81 14.93 0.37
CA ALA A 66 -1.01 16.27 0.92
C ALA A 66 0.18 16.77 1.75
N PHE A 67 1.09 15.88 2.20
CA PHE A 67 2.17 16.28 3.12
C PHE A 67 3.33 16.98 2.44
N ARG A 68 3.54 16.78 1.13
CA ARG A 68 4.70 17.34 0.45
C ARG A 68 4.46 17.70 -1.02
N PRO A 69 5.19 18.71 -1.55
CA PRO A 69 5.13 19.03 -2.97
C PRO A 69 5.56 17.84 -3.85
N LEU A 70 4.91 17.68 -5.01
CA LEU A 70 5.16 16.55 -5.90
C LEU A 70 6.61 16.46 -6.39
N GLY A 71 7.26 17.60 -6.65
CA GLY A 71 8.68 17.61 -7.05
C GLY A 71 9.61 17.09 -5.95
N ALA A 72 9.36 17.48 -4.67
CA ALA A 72 10.11 16.98 -3.53
C ALA A 72 9.87 15.48 -3.33
N LEU A 73 8.63 15.01 -3.46
CA LEU A 73 8.32 13.57 -3.42
C LEU A 73 9.09 12.80 -4.51
N ALA A 74 9.17 13.35 -5.72
CA ALA A 74 9.91 12.72 -6.83
C ALA A 74 11.42 12.63 -6.53
N GLN A 75 12.02 13.68 -5.92
CA GLN A 75 13.42 13.67 -5.51
C GLN A 75 13.71 12.63 -4.44
N ASP A 76 12.90 12.58 -3.38
CA ASP A 76 13.05 11.59 -2.31
C ASP A 76 12.88 10.15 -2.84
N ALA A 77 11.87 9.93 -3.69
CA ALA A 77 11.63 8.65 -4.32
C ALA A 77 12.81 8.20 -5.20
N ALA A 78 13.34 9.10 -6.04
CA ALA A 78 14.50 8.81 -6.86
C ALA A 78 15.74 8.50 -6.01
N ALA A 79 15.95 9.23 -4.92
CA ALA A 79 17.06 8.97 -4.00
C ALA A 79 16.98 7.57 -3.39
N ILE A 80 15.79 7.14 -2.93
CA ILE A 80 15.59 5.79 -2.40
C ILE A 80 15.85 4.73 -3.47
N ASP A 81 15.39 4.96 -4.69
CA ASP A 81 15.58 4.01 -5.79
C ASP A 81 17.06 3.88 -6.16
N VAL A 82 17.81 5.00 -6.20
CA VAL A 82 19.27 5.00 -6.42
C VAL A 82 19.99 4.26 -5.30
N ILE A 83 19.71 4.60 -4.03
CA ILE A 83 20.35 3.98 -2.85
C ILE A 83 20.08 2.48 -2.81
N SER A 84 18.88 2.07 -3.15
CA SER A 84 18.46 0.67 -3.14
C SER A 84 18.85 -0.12 -4.40
N GLY A 85 19.41 0.52 -5.44
CA GLY A 85 19.72 -0.16 -6.71
C GLY A 85 18.46 -0.59 -7.48
N GLY A 86 17.39 0.21 -7.47
CA GLY A 86 16.19 -0.05 -8.26
C GLY A 86 15.14 -0.89 -7.52
N ARG A 87 15.01 -0.76 -6.19
CA ARG A 87 14.06 -1.54 -5.38
C ARG A 87 12.88 -0.74 -4.83
N LEU A 88 12.71 0.53 -5.24
CA LEU A 88 11.58 1.35 -4.79
C LEU A 88 10.23 0.77 -5.29
N LEU A 89 9.22 0.84 -4.43
CA LEU A 89 7.79 0.73 -4.72
C LEU A 89 7.09 1.95 -4.10
N LEU A 90 6.47 2.80 -4.90
CA LEU A 90 5.87 4.04 -4.38
C LEU A 90 4.35 3.92 -4.28
N GLY A 91 3.87 3.75 -3.06
CA GLY A 91 2.44 3.75 -2.75
C GLY A 91 1.95 5.16 -2.44
N LEU A 92 0.83 5.54 -3.06
CA LEU A 92 0.21 6.87 -2.98
C LEU A 92 -1.19 6.78 -2.39
N GLY A 93 -1.53 7.71 -1.49
CA GLY A 93 -2.84 7.84 -0.89
C GLY A 93 -3.35 9.28 -0.90
N ALA A 94 -4.67 9.42 -0.92
CA ALA A 94 -5.32 10.73 -0.91
C ALA A 94 -5.28 11.42 0.47
N GLY A 95 -4.89 10.71 1.52
CA GLY A 95 -5.00 11.17 2.90
C GLY A 95 -6.44 11.21 3.40
N TYR A 96 -6.65 10.91 4.67
CA TYR A 96 -7.99 10.93 5.29
C TYR A 96 -8.01 11.65 6.64
N ALA A 97 -6.87 11.71 7.31
CA ALA A 97 -6.74 12.29 8.65
C ALA A 97 -6.52 13.82 8.55
N GLU A 98 -7.61 14.57 8.70
CA GLU A 98 -7.57 16.04 8.61
C GLU A 98 -6.67 16.66 9.69
N ASP A 99 -6.75 16.14 10.92
CA ASP A 99 -5.98 16.65 12.05
C ASP A 99 -4.46 16.48 11.83
N GLU A 100 -4.04 15.40 11.19
CA GLU A 100 -2.64 15.19 10.84
C GLU A 100 -2.15 16.25 9.85
N VAL A 101 -2.90 16.50 8.77
CA VAL A 101 -2.53 17.51 7.78
C VAL A 101 -2.49 18.91 8.40
N ARG A 102 -3.49 19.25 9.22
CA ARG A 102 -3.56 20.55 9.88
C ARG A 102 -2.46 20.74 10.94
N SER A 103 -2.05 19.68 11.64
CA SER A 103 -0.96 19.75 12.62
C SER A 103 0.38 20.12 12.00
N LEU A 104 0.57 19.83 10.70
CA LEU A 104 1.72 20.24 9.90
C LEU A 104 1.60 21.67 9.33
N GLY A 105 0.53 22.41 9.66
CA GLY A 105 0.28 23.74 9.12
C GLY A 105 -0.17 23.73 7.65
N LEU A 106 -0.58 22.59 7.13
CA LEU A 106 -0.97 22.42 5.73
C LEU A 106 -2.50 22.55 5.56
N PRO A 107 -2.97 23.03 4.40
CA PRO A 107 -4.39 23.04 4.10
C PRO A 107 -4.90 21.61 3.90
N PHE A 108 -6.13 21.32 4.37
CA PHE A 108 -6.82 20.07 4.09
C PHE A 108 -7.90 20.30 3.02
N PRO A 109 -7.60 20.03 1.75
CA PRO A 109 -8.54 20.21 0.66
C PRO A 109 -9.69 19.21 0.72
N GLY A 110 -10.80 19.53 0.08
CA GLY A 110 -11.92 18.60 -0.07
C GLY A 110 -11.50 17.29 -0.78
N ASN A 111 -12.23 16.20 -0.52
CA ASN A 111 -11.90 14.86 -1.00
C ASN A 111 -11.63 14.80 -2.52
N GLY A 112 -12.43 15.49 -3.33
CA GLY A 112 -12.22 15.54 -4.79
C GLY A 112 -10.86 16.12 -5.18
N ALA A 113 -10.40 17.18 -4.50
CA ALA A 113 -9.10 17.79 -4.77
C ALA A 113 -7.94 16.89 -4.36
N ARG A 114 -8.07 16.14 -3.24
CA ARG A 114 -7.05 15.18 -2.80
C ARG A 114 -6.94 14.01 -3.76
N ILE A 115 -8.06 13.47 -4.25
CA ILE A 115 -8.07 12.43 -5.27
C ILE A 115 -7.48 12.93 -6.60
N ALA A 116 -7.78 14.17 -7.00
CA ALA A 116 -7.18 14.78 -8.18
C ALA A 116 -5.65 14.94 -8.05
N ALA A 117 -5.15 15.19 -6.83
CA ALA A 117 -3.71 15.21 -6.57
C ALA A 117 -3.05 13.83 -6.77
N VAL A 118 -3.71 12.74 -6.35
CA VAL A 118 -3.23 11.36 -6.65
C VAL A 118 -3.23 11.11 -8.16
N ALA A 119 -4.32 11.45 -8.86
CA ALA A 119 -4.39 11.30 -10.33
C ALA A 119 -3.27 12.09 -11.04
N ARG A 120 -2.98 13.29 -10.55
CA ARG A 120 -1.86 14.10 -11.06
C ARG A 120 -0.53 13.42 -10.80
N ALA A 121 -0.30 12.90 -9.60
CA ALA A 121 0.94 12.20 -9.25
C ALA A 121 1.17 10.97 -10.16
N LEU A 122 0.15 10.16 -10.39
CA LEU A 122 0.20 9.00 -11.28
C LEU A 122 0.56 9.36 -12.73
N ARG A 123 0.18 10.57 -13.20
CA ARG A 123 0.50 11.06 -14.54
C ARG A 123 1.89 11.69 -14.62
N VAL A 124 2.33 12.38 -13.57
CA VAL A 124 3.53 13.22 -13.58
C VAL A 124 4.78 12.45 -13.15
N LEU A 125 4.68 11.62 -12.12
CA LEU A 125 5.83 10.89 -11.56
C LEU A 125 6.54 10.00 -12.61
N PRO A 126 5.85 9.19 -13.43
CA PRO A 126 6.55 8.38 -14.45
C PRO A 126 7.34 9.22 -15.45
N ARG A 127 6.83 10.40 -15.81
CA ARG A 127 7.52 11.33 -16.72
C ARG A 127 8.78 11.92 -16.08
N LEU A 128 8.69 12.34 -14.82
CA LEU A 128 9.85 12.81 -14.07
C LEU A 128 10.89 11.71 -13.91
N PHE A 129 10.46 10.50 -13.58
CA PHE A 129 11.33 9.34 -13.43
C PHE A 129 11.99 8.93 -14.76
N ALA A 130 11.35 9.18 -15.90
CA ALA A 130 11.95 9.05 -17.21
C ALA A 130 12.94 10.17 -17.57
N GLY A 131 13.13 11.18 -16.70
CA GLY A 131 14.02 12.32 -16.94
C GLY A 131 13.45 13.40 -17.84
N GLU A 132 12.12 13.42 -18.04
CA GLU A 132 11.48 14.50 -18.78
C GLU A 132 11.52 15.82 -18.00
N THR A 133 11.60 16.93 -18.73
CA THR A 133 11.32 18.26 -18.18
C THR A 133 9.81 18.48 -18.14
N VAL A 134 9.26 18.71 -16.94
CA VAL A 134 7.82 18.80 -16.73
C VAL A 134 7.42 20.20 -16.27
N THR A 135 6.46 20.78 -16.97
CA THR A 135 5.71 21.96 -16.53
C THR A 135 4.28 21.53 -16.21
N GLU A 136 3.86 21.76 -14.97
CA GLU A 136 2.54 21.41 -14.45
C GLU A 136 2.01 22.61 -13.68
N PRO A 137 1.29 23.55 -14.34
CA PRO A 137 0.98 24.86 -13.79
C PRO A 137 -0.11 24.85 -12.72
N ALA A 138 -0.90 23.77 -12.64
CA ALA A 138 -2.07 23.68 -11.76
C ALA A 138 -1.80 22.83 -10.51
N GLY A 139 -2.46 23.19 -9.41
CA GLY A 139 -2.48 22.44 -8.15
C GLY A 139 -1.35 22.75 -7.18
N PRO A 140 -1.43 22.23 -5.95
CA PRO A 140 -0.39 22.38 -4.95
C PRO A 140 0.95 21.80 -5.44
N GLY A 141 2.04 22.54 -5.23
CA GLY A 141 3.37 22.11 -5.70
C GLY A 141 3.44 22.08 -7.24
N ARG A 142 2.98 23.14 -7.90
CA ARG A 142 3.15 23.33 -9.36
C ARG A 142 4.61 23.13 -9.75
N LEU A 143 4.84 22.59 -10.93
CA LEU A 143 6.17 22.44 -11.53
C LEU A 143 6.32 23.43 -12.70
N ASP A 144 7.48 24.03 -12.80
CA ASP A 144 7.81 24.97 -13.87
C ASP A 144 9.18 24.59 -14.44
N GLY A 145 9.17 23.86 -15.57
CA GLY A 145 10.38 23.37 -16.19
C GLY A 145 11.20 22.41 -15.27
N PHE A 146 10.55 21.73 -14.32
CA PHE A 146 11.24 20.86 -13.38
C PHE A 146 11.71 19.57 -14.07
N ARG A 147 12.98 19.25 -13.88
CA ARG A 147 13.59 17.99 -14.31
C ARG A 147 14.23 17.31 -13.11
N LEU A 148 14.03 16.00 -13.02
CA LEU A 148 14.63 15.19 -11.98
C LEU A 148 16.05 14.76 -12.37
N ASP A 149 17.01 14.98 -11.46
CA ASP A 149 18.39 14.53 -11.60
C ASP A 149 18.98 14.29 -10.19
N PRO A 150 19.52 13.07 -9.89
CA PRO A 150 19.48 11.89 -10.74
C PRO A 150 18.07 11.31 -10.94
N THR A 151 17.87 10.61 -12.06
CA THR A 151 16.66 9.80 -12.26
C THR A 151 16.79 8.46 -11.54
N PRO A 152 15.66 7.84 -11.11
CA PRO A 152 15.70 6.51 -10.50
C PRO A 152 16.18 5.46 -11.51
N PRO A 153 16.96 4.43 -11.09
CA PRO A 153 17.38 3.32 -11.94
C PRO A 153 16.24 2.61 -12.66
N GLN A 154 15.07 2.49 -12.02
CA GLN A 154 13.88 1.90 -12.65
C GLN A 154 13.25 2.83 -13.72
N GLY A 155 13.61 4.11 -13.77
CA GLY A 155 12.99 5.07 -14.67
C GLY A 155 11.48 5.13 -14.50
N ALA A 156 10.75 5.27 -15.60
CA ALA A 156 9.29 5.27 -15.63
C ALA A 156 8.65 3.97 -15.10
N ALA A 157 9.42 2.89 -14.95
CA ALA A 157 8.92 1.59 -14.48
C ALA A 157 8.88 1.45 -12.95
N VAL A 158 9.21 2.51 -12.18
CA VAL A 158 8.98 2.49 -10.71
C VAL A 158 7.53 2.07 -10.45
N PRO A 159 7.29 0.96 -9.72
CA PRO A 159 5.93 0.51 -9.45
C PRO A 159 5.18 1.54 -8.62
N LEU A 160 4.02 1.98 -9.12
CA LEU A 160 3.11 2.88 -8.42
C LEU A 160 1.92 2.10 -7.89
N MET A 161 1.71 2.15 -6.57
CA MET A 161 0.56 1.57 -5.88
C MET A 161 -0.39 2.67 -5.42
N VAL A 162 -1.69 2.41 -5.45
CA VAL A 162 -2.70 3.27 -4.81
C VAL A 162 -3.55 2.42 -3.89
N GLY A 163 -3.63 2.84 -2.61
CA GLY A 163 -4.43 2.17 -1.60
C GLY A 163 -5.70 2.94 -1.22
N GLY A 164 -6.80 2.23 -1.02
CA GLY A 164 -8.07 2.76 -0.56
C GLY A 164 -9.29 1.93 -0.96
N ASN A 165 -10.50 2.46 -0.69
CA ASN A 165 -11.76 1.76 -1.00
C ASN A 165 -12.81 2.65 -1.69
N GLY A 166 -12.68 3.96 -1.62
CA GLY A 166 -13.67 4.86 -2.21
C GLY A 166 -13.67 4.81 -3.74
N ASP A 167 -14.87 4.78 -4.36
CA ASP A 167 -15.09 4.61 -5.80
C ASP A 167 -14.21 5.51 -6.67
N ARG A 168 -14.17 6.81 -6.34
CA ARG A 168 -13.40 7.78 -7.12
C ARG A 168 -11.91 7.50 -7.08
N LEU A 169 -11.38 7.11 -5.90
CA LEU A 169 -9.96 6.82 -5.75
C LEU A 169 -9.60 5.51 -6.47
N LEU A 170 -10.43 4.47 -6.33
CA LEU A 170 -10.24 3.20 -7.02
C LEU A 170 -10.32 3.37 -8.54
N ALA A 171 -11.21 4.21 -9.05
CA ALA A 171 -11.26 4.52 -10.48
C ALA A 171 -10.01 5.26 -10.99
N VAL A 172 -9.42 6.13 -10.18
CA VAL A 172 -8.13 6.78 -10.47
C VAL A 172 -7.00 5.75 -10.45
N ALA A 173 -6.95 4.90 -9.42
CA ALA A 173 -5.98 3.82 -9.30
C ALA A 173 -6.02 2.87 -10.51
N ALA A 174 -7.22 2.42 -10.88
CA ALA A 174 -7.45 1.53 -12.01
C ALA A 174 -6.91 2.04 -13.35
N ARG A 175 -6.93 3.37 -13.54
CA ARG A 175 -6.48 4.01 -14.79
C ARG A 175 -5.00 4.34 -14.82
N GLY A 176 -4.34 4.50 -13.68
CA GLY A 176 -2.99 5.07 -13.63
C GLY A 176 -1.97 4.33 -12.77
N ALA A 177 -2.38 3.50 -11.82
CA ALA A 177 -1.46 2.71 -11.00
C ALA A 177 -1.13 1.36 -11.64
N GLY A 178 -0.02 0.75 -11.26
CA GLY A 178 0.30 -0.66 -11.56
C GLY A 178 -0.29 -1.60 -10.51
N ILE A 179 -0.43 -1.12 -9.26
CA ILE A 179 -0.94 -1.91 -8.14
C ILE A 179 -2.14 -1.18 -7.53
N VAL A 180 -3.26 -1.87 -7.39
CA VAL A 180 -4.47 -1.37 -6.71
C VAL A 180 -4.65 -2.15 -5.43
N GLN A 181 -4.59 -1.45 -4.28
CA GLN A 181 -4.71 -2.07 -2.98
C GLN A 181 -6.05 -1.76 -2.32
N PHE A 182 -6.74 -2.81 -1.91
CA PHE A 182 -7.95 -2.73 -1.10
C PHE A 182 -7.58 -2.76 0.39
N THR A 183 -8.06 -1.78 1.15
CA THR A 183 -7.73 -1.64 2.58
C THR A 183 -8.84 -2.10 3.52
N GLY A 184 -10.04 -2.35 3.01
CA GLY A 184 -11.21 -2.78 3.76
C GLY A 184 -11.89 -1.69 4.59
N LEU A 185 -11.19 -0.60 4.87
CA LEU A 185 -11.70 0.48 5.72
C LEU A 185 -11.97 1.74 4.90
N ALA A 186 -13.13 2.35 5.10
CA ALA A 186 -13.48 3.66 4.55
C ALA A 186 -13.22 4.77 5.58
N ALA A 187 -13.02 5.99 5.11
CA ALA A 187 -12.93 7.16 5.98
C ALA A 187 -14.34 7.80 6.16
N PRO A 188 -14.71 8.24 7.37
CA PRO A 188 -13.93 8.13 8.61
C PRO A 188 -13.75 6.68 9.06
N ILE A 189 -12.56 6.33 9.51
CA ILE A 189 -12.26 4.96 9.95
C ILE A 189 -13.14 4.60 11.14
N GLY A 190 -13.73 3.38 11.09
CA GLY A 190 -14.57 2.86 12.16
C GLY A 190 -16.06 3.21 12.04
N THR A 191 -16.49 3.87 10.97
CA THR A 191 -17.92 4.23 10.78
C THR A 191 -18.65 3.36 9.75
N ASP A 192 -17.93 2.72 8.84
CA ASP A 192 -18.51 1.85 7.81
C ASP A 192 -17.59 0.64 7.55
N PHE A 193 -18.10 -0.54 7.89
CA PHE A 193 -17.42 -1.83 7.68
C PHE A 193 -17.99 -2.62 6.51
N SER A 194 -18.88 -2.04 5.70
CA SER A 194 -19.46 -2.72 4.54
C SER A 194 -18.39 -3.23 3.57
N TYR A 195 -17.30 -2.49 3.42
CA TYR A 195 -16.16 -2.89 2.58
C TYR A 195 -15.30 -3.99 3.20
N PHE A 196 -15.46 -4.27 4.50
CA PHE A 196 -14.68 -5.28 5.23
C PHE A 196 -15.21 -6.70 5.05
N THR A 197 -16.25 -6.85 4.24
CA THR A 197 -16.89 -8.12 3.91
C THR A 197 -16.41 -8.69 2.58
N THR A 198 -16.64 -9.98 2.36
CA THR A 198 -16.38 -10.65 1.09
C THR A 198 -17.19 -10.02 -0.06
N THR A 199 -18.44 -9.64 0.18
CA THR A 199 -19.27 -8.93 -0.79
C THR A 199 -18.71 -7.54 -1.09
N GLY A 200 -18.33 -6.79 -0.05
CA GLY A 200 -17.72 -5.49 -0.22
C GLY A 200 -16.42 -5.54 -1.04
N LEU A 201 -15.58 -6.57 -0.83
CA LEU A 201 -14.39 -6.78 -1.67
C LEU A 201 -14.77 -7.11 -3.12
N ALA A 202 -15.75 -7.98 -3.34
CA ALA A 202 -16.23 -8.32 -4.68
C ALA A 202 -16.69 -7.08 -5.44
N ASP A 203 -17.48 -6.21 -4.80
CA ASP A 203 -17.95 -4.96 -5.38
C ASP A 203 -16.79 -4.01 -5.72
N ARG A 204 -15.77 -3.93 -4.87
CA ARG A 204 -14.58 -3.09 -5.13
C ARG A 204 -13.76 -3.62 -6.31
N VAL A 205 -13.57 -4.94 -6.40
CA VAL A 205 -12.87 -5.57 -7.54
C VAL A 205 -13.66 -5.35 -8.84
N ALA A 206 -14.98 -5.52 -8.81
CA ALA A 206 -15.85 -5.25 -9.97
C ALA A 206 -15.78 -3.77 -10.41
N HIS A 207 -15.76 -2.83 -9.44
CA HIS A 207 -15.61 -1.41 -9.73
C HIS A 207 -14.26 -1.09 -10.39
N VAL A 208 -13.16 -1.65 -9.87
CA VAL A 208 -11.80 -1.50 -10.45
C VAL A 208 -11.78 -2.08 -11.87
N ARG A 209 -12.35 -3.27 -12.09
CA ARG A 209 -12.41 -3.90 -13.40
C ARG A 209 -13.17 -3.03 -14.41
N ALA A 210 -14.33 -2.51 -14.04
CA ALA A 210 -15.11 -1.62 -14.89
C ALA A 210 -14.36 -0.30 -15.21
N ALA A 211 -13.65 0.27 -14.23
CA ALA A 211 -12.90 1.52 -14.41
C ALA A 211 -11.60 1.36 -15.23
N ALA A 212 -10.98 0.19 -15.18
CA ALA A 212 -9.74 -0.14 -15.90
C ALA A 212 -9.98 -0.56 -17.36
N GLY A 213 -11.15 -1.18 -17.65
CA GLY A 213 -11.40 -1.76 -18.98
C GLY A 213 -10.35 -2.82 -19.34
N GLU A 214 -9.80 -2.75 -20.54
CA GLU A 214 -8.78 -3.71 -21.04
C GLU A 214 -7.51 -3.72 -20.18
N ARG A 215 -7.17 -2.58 -19.57
CA ARG A 215 -6.00 -2.45 -18.69
C ARG A 215 -6.10 -3.31 -17.41
N PHE A 216 -7.29 -3.85 -17.09
CA PHE A 216 -7.45 -4.69 -15.90
C PHE A 216 -6.52 -5.91 -15.88
N ALA A 217 -6.18 -6.45 -17.06
CA ALA A 217 -5.26 -7.58 -17.19
C ALA A 217 -3.81 -7.25 -16.75
N ASP A 218 -3.43 -5.96 -16.78
CA ASP A 218 -2.10 -5.48 -16.42
C ASP A 218 -2.01 -5.03 -14.96
N LEU A 219 -3.14 -5.04 -14.23
CA LEU A 219 -3.20 -4.61 -12.83
C LEU A 219 -2.83 -5.75 -11.88
N GLU A 220 -1.93 -5.45 -10.95
CA GLU A 220 -1.77 -6.29 -9.76
C GLU A 220 -2.77 -5.84 -8.69
N LEU A 221 -3.62 -6.77 -8.23
CA LEU A 221 -4.54 -6.51 -7.15
C LEU A 221 -3.92 -6.91 -5.82
N SER A 222 -3.96 -5.96 -4.87
CA SER A 222 -3.38 -6.12 -3.54
C SER A 222 -4.44 -5.99 -2.45
N LEU A 223 -4.26 -6.75 -1.37
CA LEU A 223 -5.13 -6.73 -0.19
C LEU A 223 -4.32 -6.43 1.07
N LEU A 224 -4.75 -5.45 1.84
CA LEU A 224 -4.19 -5.18 3.16
C LEU A 224 -4.88 -6.06 4.20
N ILE A 225 -4.18 -7.04 4.71
CA ILE A 225 -4.63 -7.87 5.83
C ILE A 225 -4.46 -7.06 7.12
N GLN A 226 -5.56 -6.81 7.80
CA GLN A 226 -5.59 -6.00 9.01
C GLN A 226 -5.07 -6.76 10.23
N ARG A 227 -5.25 -8.08 10.25
CA ARG A 227 -4.68 -8.99 11.22
C ARG A 227 -4.56 -10.40 10.66
N ALA A 228 -3.43 -11.06 10.96
CA ALA A 228 -3.23 -12.48 10.70
C ALA A 228 -2.71 -13.15 11.97
N VAL A 229 -3.24 -14.31 12.32
CA VAL A 229 -2.79 -15.10 13.48
C VAL A 229 -2.80 -16.58 13.11
N VAL A 230 -1.64 -17.18 13.09
CA VAL A 230 -1.50 -18.65 12.96
C VAL A 230 -1.84 -19.28 14.31
N THR A 231 -2.89 -20.09 14.35
CA THR A 231 -3.43 -20.66 15.59
C THR A 231 -4.24 -21.92 15.35
N THR A 232 -4.35 -22.75 16.37
CA THR A 232 -5.26 -23.91 16.41
C THR A 232 -6.67 -23.55 16.88
N ASP A 233 -6.87 -22.36 17.45
CA ASP A 233 -8.17 -21.84 17.87
C ASP A 233 -8.48 -20.49 17.19
N PRO A 234 -8.98 -20.52 15.95
CA PRO A 234 -9.29 -19.30 15.20
C PRO A 234 -10.44 -18.49 15.82
N ARG A 235 -11.36 -19.13 16.55
CA ARG A 235 -12.47 -18.41 17.21
C ARG A 235 -11.98 -17.55 18.36
N ALA A 236 -11.14 -18.10 19.22
CA ALA A 236 -10.52 -17.32 20.30
C ALA A 236 -9.62 -16.20 19.75
N ALA A 237 -8.87 -16.45 18.68
CA ALA A 237 -8.06 -15.42 18.03
C ALA A 237 -8.93 -14.29 17.43
N ALA A 238 -10.12 -14.60 16.92
CA ALA A 238 -11.03 -13.62 16.34
C ALA A 238 -11.70 -12.72 17.40
N GLU A 239 -11.72 -13.11 18.67
CA GLU A 239 -12.25 -12.28 19.77
C GLU A 239 -11.49 -10.95 19.93
N VAL A 240 -10.24 -10.86 19.46
CA VAL A 240 -9.44 -9.64 19.52
C VAL A 240 -10.05 -8.45 18.75
N VAL A 241 -10.96 -8.72 17.82
CA VAL A 241 -11.70 -7.70 17.07
C VAL A 241 -13.16 -7.60 17.50
N GLY A 242 -13.54 -8.23 18.63
CA GLY A 242 -14.91 -8.37 19.10
C GLY A 242 -15.63 -7.05 19.46
N GLU A 243 -14.90 -5.96 19.65
CA GLU A 243 -15.49 -4.61 19.79
C GLU A 243 -16.05 -4.05 18.48
N ILE A 244 -15.65 -4.62 17.34
CA ILE A 244 -15.94 -4.10 16.00
C ILE A 244 -16.80 -5.08 15.20
N LEU A 245 -16.49 -6.37 15.27
CA LEU A 245 -17.11 -7.45 14.52
C LEU A 245 -17.45 -8.61 15.44
N THR A 246 -18.53 -9.32 15.14
CA THR A 246 -18.75 -10.64 15.73
C THR A 246 -17.67 -11.62 15.30
N VAL A 247 -17.45 -12.69 16.07
CA VAL A 247 -16.47 -13.74 15.73
C VAL A 247 -16.73 -14.32 14.33
N ASP A 248 -17.98 -14.56 13.98
CA ASP A 248 -18.36 -15.14 12.69
C ASP A 248 -18.10 -14.15 11.52
N GLU A 249 -18.39 -12.86 11.72
CA GLU A 249 -18.02 -11.81 10.74
C GLU A 249 -16.52 -11.68 10.58
N ALA A 250 -15.77 -11.75 11.67
CA ALA A 250 -14.30 -11.69 11.64
C ALA A 250 -13.72 -12.88 10.86
N LEU A 251 -14.21 -14.09 11.11
CA LEU A 251 -13.77 -15.30 10.40
C LEU A 251 -14.18 -15.30 8.91
N ALA A 252 -15.27 -14.64 8.56
CA ALA A 252 -15.74 -14.52 7.17
C ALA A 252 -15.05 -13.41 6.39
N SER A 253 -14.41 -12.44 7.08
CA SER A 253 -13.79 -11.29 6.44
C SER A 253 -12.57 -11.67 5.62
N PRO A 254 -12.41 -11.16 4.38
CA PRO A 254 -11.22 -11.37 3.58
C PRO A 254 -9.98 -10.60 4.10
N TYR A 255 -10.18 -9.65 5.02
CA TYR A 255 -9.13 -8.80 5.57
C TYR A 255 -8.54 -9.31 6.89
N LEU A 256 -9.05 -10.45 7.38
CA LEU A 256 -8.62 -11.10 8.61
C LEU A 256 -8.30 -12.58 8.32
N LEU A 257 -7.16 -13.04 8.81
CA LEU A 257 -6.69 -14.41 8.59
C LEU A 257 -6.40 -15.07 9.93
N PHE A 258 -7.28 -15.96 10.36
CA PHE A 258 -7.15 -16.73 11.61
C PHE A 258 -7.25 -18.22 11.32
N GLY A 259 -6.27 -19.01 11.74
CA GLY A 259 -6.29 -20.46 11.58
C GLY A 259 -4.91 -21.11 11.52
N SER A 260 -4.86 -22.38 11.19
CA SER A 260 -3.59 -23.07 10.91
C SER A 260 -2.93 -22.48 9.65
N VAL A 261 -1.65 -22.74 9.47
CA VAL A 261 -0.92 -22.36 8.24
C VAL A 261 -1.66 -22.87 7.00
N ASP A 262 -2.10 -24.14 7.01
CA ASP A 262 -2.87 -24.71 5.89
C ASP A 262 -4.15 -23.96 5.59
N ALA A 263 -4.95 -23.69 6.63
CA ALA A 263 -6.22 -22.96 6.48
C ALA A 263 -6.01 -21.53 5.96
N ILE A 264 -4.98 -20.84 6.41
CA ILE A 264 -4.65 -19.49 5.93
C ILE A 264 -4.16 -19.55 4.47
N CYS A 265 -3.32 -20.54 4.11
CA CYS A 265 -2.88 -20.74 2.73
C CYS A 265 -4.06 -21.01 1.79
N ASP A 266 -4.99 -21.88 2.17
CA ASP A 266 -6.20 -22.18 1.39
C ASP A 266 -7.06 -20.92 1.20
N ARG A 267 -7.21 -20.12 2.25
CA ARG A 267 -7.95 -18.85 2.19
C ARG A 267 -7.27 -17.83 1.24
N ILE A 268 -5.95 -17.77 1.23
CA ILE A 268 -5.19 -16.90 0.32
C ILE A 268 -5.35 -17.39 -1.13
N VAL A 269 -5.32 -18.69 -1.37
CA VAL A 269 -5.57 -19.28 -2.70
C VAL A 269 -6.99 -18.94 -3.16
N GLU A 270 -8.00 -19.06 -2.29
CA GLU A 270 -9.38 -18.66 -2.59
C GLU A 270 -9.48 -17.17 -2.98
N LEU A 271 -8.76 -16.28 -2.30
CA LEU A 271 -8.74 -14.85 -2.65
C LEU A 271 -8.18 -14.61 -4.05
N ARG A 272 -7.17 -15.35 -4.48
CA ARG A 272 -6.67 -15.29 -5.86
C ARG A 272 -7.68 -15.82 -6.86
N GLU A 273 -8.25 -16.98 -6.60
CA GLU A 273 -9.19 -17.63 -7.53
C GLU A 273 -10.46 -16.79 -7.74
N ARG A 274 -10.99 -16.20 -6.67
CA ARG A 274 -12.23 -15.43 -6.73
C ARG A 274 -12.05 -14.00 -7.18
N PHE A 275 -10.96 -13.36 -6.78
CA PHE A 275 -10.78 -11.91 -6.91
C PHE A 275 -9.55 -11.51 -7.70
N GLY A 276 -8.66 -12.45 -8.03
CA GLY A 276 -7.39 -12.14 -8.69
C GLY A 276 -6.35 -11.47 -7.79
N ILE A 277 -6.49 -11.60 -6.46
CA ILE A 277 -5.53 -11.01 -5.52
C ILE A 277 -4.27 -11.87 -5.45
N THR A 278 -3.13 -11.27 -5.78
CA THR A 278 -1.82 -11.93 -5.81
C THR A 278 -0.81 -11.29 -4.88
N TYR A 279 -1.11 -10.08 -4.38
CA TYR A 279 -0.24 -9.35 -3.47
C TYR A 279 -0.95 -9.06 -2.16
N LEU A 280 -0.47 -9.65 -1.05
CA LEU A 280 -1.01 -9.41 0.28
C LEU A 280 0.00 -8.61 1.11
N THR A 281 -0.49 -7.65 1.88
CA THR A 281 0.34 -6.92 2.84
C THR A 281 -0.19 -7.13 4.25
N VAL A 282 0.71 -7.32 5.22
CA VAL A 282 0.38 -7.56 6.63
C VAL A 282 1.13 -6.56 7.50
N PHE A 283 0.51 -6.14 8.62
CA PHE A 283 1.18 -5.26 9.57
C PHE A 283 2.19 -6.02 10.43
N ASP A 284 3.38 -5.47 10.58
CA ASP A 284 4.36 -5.90 11.60
C ASP A 284 3.73 -5.80 12.99
N GLY A 285 3.88 -6.86 13.80
CA GLY A 285 3.25 -6.98 15.11
C GLY A 285 1.73 -7.23 15.11
N ARG A 286 1.15 -7.54 13.92
CA ARG A 286 -0.23 -8.04 13.79
C ARG A 286 -0.32 -9.26 12.87
N ASN A 287 0.77 -10.01 12.76
CA ASN A 287 0.96 -11.10 11.82
C ASN A 287 1.58 -12.33 12.50
N ASP A 288 1.09 -12.70 13.67
CA ASP A 288 1.63 -13.76 14.51
C ASP A 288 1.74 -15.10 13.74
N GLY A 289 2.96 -15.61 13.54
CA GLY A 289 3.25 -16.84 12.80
C GLY A 289 3.11 -16.75 11.27
N PHE A 290 2.83 -15.58 10.70
CA PHE A 290 2.54 -15.42 9.27
C PHE A 290 3.77 -15.68 8.37
N ASP A 291 4.99 -15.61 8.91
CA ASP A 291 6.22 -15.91 8.18
C ASP A 291 6.23 -17.35 7.63
N GLU A 292 5.56 -18.30 8.32
CA GLU A 292 5.39 -19.69 7.83
C GLU A 292 4.48 -19.73 6.58
N VAL A 293 3.48 -18.87 6.51
CA VAL A 293 2.59 -18.74 5.34
C VAL A 293 3.37 -18.13 4.17
N VAL A 294 4.20 -17.10 4.43
CA VAL A 294 5.09 -16.50 3.43
C VAL A 294 6.03 -17.55 2.85
N ALA A 295 6.73 -18.31 3.70
CA ALA A 295 7.67 -19.34 3.27
C ALA A 295 7.03 -20.43 2.40
N ARG A 296 5.71 -20.63 2.51
CA ARG A 296 4.97 -21.68 1.78
C ARG A 296 4.39 -21.23 0.45
N LEU A 297 4.03 -19.95 0.32
CA LEU A 297 3.29 -19.43 -0.84
C LEU A 297 4.08 -18.44 -1.71
N ALA A 298 5.18 -17.86 -1.22
CA ALA A 298 6.01 -16.90 -1.96
C ALA A 298 6.80 -17.50 -3.12
#